data_80c0bbfe800a69b57c5697278befad41
#
_entry.id   80c0bbfe800a69b57c5697278befad41
#
_cell.length_a   1.000
_cell.length_b   1.000
_cell.length_c   1.000
_cell.angle_alpha   90.00
_cell.angle_beta   90.00
_cell.angle_gamma   90.00
#
_symmetry.space_group_name_H-M   'P 1'
#
loop_
_entity.id
_entity.type
_entity.pdbx_description
1 polymer ?
#
loop_
_entity_poly.entity_id
_entity_poly.type
_entity_poly.pdbx_seq_one_letter_code
_entity_poly.pdbx_strand_id
1 'polypeptide(L)'
;MKLLILNGANLNLQGTRDRAVYGSETFDEFIPRLRAAYPEVEIDYHQTNIEGEIVDALHAADGAYDGVLLNAGGYTHTSVVIRDAISAITVPVVEIHISNIAAREEFRHTSLIGGVAIGSIIGFGLDSYRLGVEYFHHRYQ
;
A
#
# COMPACT_ATOMS: atom_id res chain seq x y z
N MET A 1 8.01 2.82 16.32
CA MET A 1 7.15 3.23 15.18
C MET A 1 6.38 2.03 14.67
N LYS A 2 5.10 2.23 14.42
CA LYS A 2 4.19 1.16 14.00
C LYS A 2 3.54 1.52 12.66
N LEU A 3 3.71 0.67 11.64
CA LEU A 3 3.18 0.87 10.30
C LEU A 3 2.20 -0.23 9.92
N LEU A 4 1.18 0.12 9.14
CA LEU A 4 0.28 -0.84 8.52
C LEU A 4 0.55 -0.88 7.01
N ILE A 5 0.80 -2.08 6.48
CA ILE A 5 0.73 -2.35 5.05
C ILE A 5 -0.67 -2.88 4.77
N LEU A 6 -1.44 -2.11 3.98
CA LEU A 6 -2.81 -2.43 3.64
C LEU A 6 -2.91 -2.68 2.15
N ASN A 7 -3.18 -3.92 1.78
CA ASN A 7 -3.28 -4.37 0.39
C ASN A 7 -4.72 -4.66 0.01
N GLY A 8 -5.12 -4.17 -1.15
CA GLY A 8 -6.45 -4.34 -1.71
C GLY A 8 -6.60 -5.57 -2.61
N ALA A 9 -7.60 -5.46 -3.51
CA ALA A 9 -8.06 -6.56 -4.33
C ALA A 9 -6.95 -7.20 -5.16
N ASN A 10 -6.95 -8.51 -5.18
CA ASN A 10 -6.06 -9.38 -5.97
C ASN A 10 -4.60 -9.39 -5.51
N LEU A 11 -4.21 -8.62 -4.50
CA LEU A 11 -2.85 -8.65 -3.98
C LEU A 11 -2.51 -9.96 -3.27
N ASN A 12 -3.52 -10.74 -2.88
CA ASN A 12 -3.33 -12.10 -2.38
C ASN A 12 -2.75 -13.04 -3.44
N LEU A 13 -2.84 -12.66 -4.72
CA LEU A 13 -2.33 -13.46 -5.85
C LEU A 13 -0.90 -13.08 -6.25
N GLN A 14 -0.26 -12.17 -5.52
CA GLN A 14 1.12 -11.77 -5.79
C GLN A 14 2.05 -12.99 -5.84
N GLY A 15 2.87 -13.08 -6.89
CA GLY A 15 3.80 -14.19 -7.13
C GLY A 15 3.21 -15.35 -7.91
N THR A 16 1.88 -15.39 -8.12
CA THR A 16 1.19 -16.50 -8.78
C THR A 16 0.58 -16.13 -10.13
N ARG A 17 0.35 -14.84 -10.39
CA ARG A 17 -0.20 -14.36 -11.65
C ARG A 17 0.65 -13.24 -12.24
N ASP A 18 0.64 -13.12 -13.58
CA ASP A 18 1.23 -11.99 -14.31
C ASP A 18 2.63 -11.63 -13.80
N ARG A 19 3.52 -12.64 -13.73
CA ARG A 19 4.85 -12.52 -13.11
C ARG A 19 5.74 -11.49 -13.80
N ALA A 20 5.51 -11.23 -15.09
CA ALA A 20 6.27 -10.21 -15.84
C ALA A 20 5.98 -8.80 -15.32
N VAL A 21 4.77 -8.54 -14.77
CA VAL A 21 4.35 -7.24 -14.22
C VAL A 21 4.64 -7.15 -12.73
N TYR A 22 4.33 -8.20 -11.96
CA TYR A 22 4.31 -8.16 -10.49
C TYR A 22 5.46 -8.93 -9.83
N GLY A 23 6.26 -9.70 -10.60
CA GLY A 23 7.30 -10.57 -10.05
C GLY A 23 6.74 -11.88 -9.51
N SER A 24 7.64 -12.73 -8.97
CA SER A 24 7.31 -14.08 -8.51
C SER A 24 7.33 -14.26 -7.00
N GLU A 25 7.80 -13.27 -6.23
CA GLU A 25 7.82 -13.32 -4.77
C GLU A 25 6.41 -13.06 -4.22
N THR A 26 5.97 -13.87 -3.26
CA THR A 26 4.68 -13.69 -2.57
C THR A 26 4.85 -12.74 -1.37
N PHE A 27 3.73 -12.21 -0.85
CA PHE A 27 3.77 -11.42 0.38
C PHE A 27 4.14 -12.28 1.60
N ASP A 28 3.79 -13.56 1.60
CA ASP A 28 4.20 -14.47 2.68
C ASP A 28 5.73 -14.62 2.75
N GLU A 29 6.42 -14.47 1.62
CA GLU A 29 7.88 -14.46 1.54
C GLU A 29 8.46 -13.06 1.80
N PHE A 30 7.82 -12.02 1.26
CA PHE A 30 8.33 -10.66 1.31
C PHE A 30 8.20 -10.01 2.69
N ILE A 31 7.05 -10.13 3.35
CA ILE A 31 6.80 -9.42 4.62
C ILE A 31 7.79 -9.82 5.72
N PRO A 32 8.11 -11.12 5.94
CA PRO A 32 9.15 -11.47 6.91
C PRO A 32 10.51 -10.87 6.58
N ARG A 33 10.86 -10.82 5.30
CA ARG A 33 12.13 -10.23 4.84
C ARG A 33 12.17 -8.72 5.10
N LEU A 34 11.05 -8.04 4.84
CA LEU A 34 10.92 -6.61 5.13
C LEU A 34 11.04 -6.31 6.62
N ARG A 35 10.38 -7.11 7.45
CA ARG A 35 10.44 -6.97 8.91
C ARG A 35 11.88 -7.17 9.43
N ALA A 36 12.59 -8.14 8.86
CA ALA A 36 13.99 -8.39 9.24
C ALA A 36 14.91 -7.23 8.88
N ALA A 37 14.62 -6.51 7.79
CA ALA A 37 15.40 -5.36 7.36
C ALA A 37 15.17 -4.12 8.25
N TYR A 38 14.03 -4.05 8.94
CA TYR A 38 13.66 -2.92 9.80
C TYR A 38 13.21 -3.43 11.17
N PRO A 39 14.14 -4.02 11.97
CA PRO A 39 13.77 -4.65 13.24
C PRO A 39 13.21 -3.67 14.28
N GLU A 40 13.52 -2.39 14.15
CA GLU A 40 13.02 -1.33 15.04
C GLU A 40 11.62 -0.81 14.65
N VAL A 41 11.07 -1.26 13.51
CA VAL A 41 9.75 -0.87 13.02
C VAL A 41 8.78 -2.04 13.20
N GLU A 42 7.65 -1.79 13.87
CA GLU A 42 6.56 -2.78 13.93
C GLU A 42 5.74 -2.65 12.64
N ILE A 43 5.68 -3.72 11.86
CA ILE A 43 4.97 -3.76 10.58
C ILE A 43 3.85 -4.77 10.67
N ASP A 44 2.60 -4.27 10.62
CA ASP A 44 1.41 -5.11 10.47
C ASP A 44 1.04 -5.19 8.99
N TYR A 45 0.49 -6.33 8.59
CA TYR A 45 0.08 -6.59 7.22
C TYR A 45 -1.38 -7.05 7.18
N HIS A 46 -2.18 -6.43 6.32
CA HIS A 46 -3.56 -6.83 6.09
C HIS A 46 -3.87 -6.75 4.60
N GLN A 47 -4.49 -7.79 4.07
CA GLN A 47 -4.94 -7.86 2.68
C GLN A 47 -6.43 -8.20 2.65
N THR A 48 -7.19 -7.51 1.82
CA THR A 48 -8.60 -7.81 1.58
C THR A 48 -9.01 -7.44 0.17
N ASN A 49 -9.90 -8.24 -0.41
CA ASN A 49 -10.51 -7.95 -1.71
C ASN A 49 -11.75 -7.05 -1.58
N ILE A 50 -12.20 -6.79 -0.36
CA ILE A 50 -13.48 -6.13 -0.09
C ILE A 50 -13.25 -4.63 0.17
N GLU A 51 -13.83 -3.79 -0.69
CA GLU A 51 -13.66 -2.34 -0.64
C GLU A 51 -14.01 -1.75 0.74
N GLY A 52 -15.14 -2.15 1.31
CA GLY A 52 -15.57 -1.66 2.62
C GLY A 52 -14.62 -2.05 3.75
N GLU A 53 -13.95 -3.20 3.64
CA GLU A 53 -12.95 -3.61 4.63
C GLU A 53 -11.69 -2.74 4.57
N ILE A 54 -11.33 -2.25 3.37
CA ILE A 54 -10.25 -1.29 3.23
C ILE A 54 -10.61 0.01 3.95
N VAL A 55 -11.82 0.48 3.75
CA VAL A 55 -12.35 1.68 4.44
C VAL A 55 -12.29 1.49 5.96
N ASP A 56 -12.79 0.36 6.46
CA ASP A 56 -12.79 0.06 7.89
C ASP A 56 -11.37 -0.02 8.45
N ALA A 57 -10.44 -0.63 7.71
CA ALA A 57 -9.05 -0.71 8.12
C ALA A 57 -8.38 0.67 8.20
N LEU A 58 -8.70 1.57 7.27
CA LEU A 58 -8.21 2.95 7.30
C LEU A 58 -8.75 3.70 8.53
N HIS A 59 -10.04 3.56 8.81
CA HIS A 59 -10.63 4.16 10.01
C HIS A 59 -9.98 3.64 11.30
N ALA A 60 -9.77 2.31 11.36
CA ALA A 60 -9.14 1.69 12.53
C ALA A 60 -7.66 2.05 12.67
N ALA A 61 -6.98 2.40 11.58
CA ALA A 61 -5.58 2.79 11.61
C ALA A 61 -5.37 4.17 12.23
N ASP A 62 -6.40 5.02 12.21
CA ASP A 62 -6.30 6.36 12.77
C ASP A 62 -6.11 6.28 14.28
N GLY A 63 -5.01 6.86 14.78
CA GLY A 63 -4.62 6.77 16.19
C GLY A 63 -3.96 5.46 16.61
N ALA A 64 -3.91 4.44 15.73
CA ALA A 64 -3.32 3.13 16.04
C ALA A 64 -1.97 2.92 15.35
N TYR A 65 -1.71 3.62 14.26
CA TYR A 65 -0.47 3.50 13.48
C TYR A 65 0.14 4.88 13.26
N ASP A 66 1.45 4.89 13.05
CA ASP A 66 2.20 6.11 12.68
C ASP A 66 2.12 6.39 11.18
N GLY A 67 1.81 5.37 10.39
CA GLY A 67 1.66 5.50 8.95
C GLY A 67 1.01 4.28 8.33
N VAL A 68 0.45 4.46 7.14
CA VAL A 68 -0.16 3.40 6.34
C VAL A 68 0.48 3.39 4.95
N LEU A 69 0.91 2.22 4.50
CA LEU A 69 1.29 1.97 3.11
C LEU A 69 0.12 1.27 2.43
N LEU A 70 -0.57 1.99 1.56
CA LEU A 70 -1.80 1.51 0.93
C LEU A 70 -1.56 1.18 -0.54
N ASN A 71 -1.72 -0.08 -0.89
CA ASN A 71 -1.86 -0.51 -2.28
C ASN A 71 -3.30 -0.96 -2.48
N ALA A 72 -4.13 -0.07 -2.99
CA ALA A 72 -5.56 -0.33 -3.16
C ALA A 72 -5.87 -1.27 -4.34
N GLY A 73 -4.84 -1.65 -5.12
CA GLY A 73 -5.05 -2.45 -6.32
C GLY A 73 -5.90 -1.70 -7.34
N GLY A 74 -6.82 -2.39 -7.99
CA GLY A 74 -7.72 -1.76 -8.98
C GLY A 74 -8.62 -0.69 -8.40
N TYR A 75 -8.91 -0.73 -7.10
CA TYR A 75 -9.70 0.31 -6.44
C TYR A 75 -9.06 1.69 -6.49
N THR A 76 -7.76 1.77 -6.74
CA THR A 76 -7.03 3.03 -6.94
C THR A 76 -7.72 3.91 -8.00
N HIS A 77 -8.28 3.28 -9.02
CA HIS A 77 -8.80 3.96 -10.21
C HIS A 77 -10.33 4.13 -10.18
N THR A 78 -11.01 3.59 -9.18
CA THR A 78 -12.48 3.52 -9.14
C THR A 78 -13.11 3.92 -7.81
N SER A 79 -12.37 3.85 -6.70
CA SER A 79 -13.00 3.96 -5.38
C SER A 79 -12.98 5.38 -4.84
N VAL A 80 -14.12 6.03 -4.92
CA VAL A 80 -14.36 7.33 -4.25
C VAL A 80 -14.40 7.12 -2.73
N VAL A 81 -14.97 6.01 -2.26
CA VAL A 81 -15.11 5.81 -0.80
C VAL A 81 -13.78 5.58 -0.10
N ILE A 82 -12.80 4.95 -0.78
CA ILE A 82 -11.45 4.82 -0.22
C ILE A 82 -10.76 6.19 -0.21
N ARG A 83 -10.90 6.97 -1.29
CA ARG A 83 -10.42 8.36 -1.32
C ARG A 83 -10.96 9.16 -0.14
N ASP A 84 -12.27 9.07 0.09
CA ASP A 84 -12.93 9.81 1.18
C ASP A 84 -12.45 9.34 2.55
N ALA A 85 -12.21 8.03 2.72
CA ALA A 85 -11.67 7.48 3.97
C ALA A 85 -10.29 8.04 4.28
N ILE A 86 -9.41 8.13 3.27
CA ILE A 86 -8.06 8.71 3.45
C ILE A 86 -8.16 10.17 3.86
N SER A 87 -9.07 10.93 3.23
CA SER A 87 -9.28 12.35 3.57
C SER A 87 -9.80 12.55 4.98
N ALA A 88 -10.55 11.59 5.52
CA ALA A 88 -11.23 11.72 6.81
C ALA A 88 -10.32 11.40 8.01
N ILE A 89 -9.19 10.71 7.79
CA ILE A 89 -8.29 10.29 8.87
C ILE A 89 -7.07 11.20 8.94
N THR A 90 -6.37 11.19 10.08
CA THR A 90 -5.17 12.00 10.31
C THR A 90 -3.89 11.22 10.12
N VAL A 91 -3.92 9.87 10.25
CA VAL A 91 -2.73 9.05 10.01
C VAL A 91 -2.27 9.24 8.56
N PRO A 92 -0.96 9.50 8.33
CA PRO A 92 -0.46 9.70 6.97
C PRO A 92 -0.51 8.40 6.17
N VAL A 93 -0.98 8.51 4.92
CA VAL A 93 -1.11 7.40 3.98
C VAL A 93 -0.20 7.65 2.79
N VAL A 94 0.65 6.67 2.48
CA VAL A 94 1.46 6.65 1.25
C VAL A 94 0.84 5.64 0.29
N GLU A 95 0.59 6.08 -0.94
CA GLU A 95 0.10 5.21 -2.01
C GLU A 95 1.25 4.37 -2.56
N ILE A 96 1.04 3.04 -2.67
CA ILE A 96 2.04 2.10 -3.17
C ILE A 96 1.49 1.37 -4.40
N HIS A 97 2.31 1.24 -5.44
CA HIS A 97 2.06 0.39 -6.59
C HIS A 97 3.30 -0.42 -6.93
N ILE A 98 3.10 -1.72 -7.17
CA ILE A 98 4.18 -2.64 -7.57
C ILE A 98 4.62 -2.34 -8.99
N SER A 99 3.63 -2.24 -9.91
CA SER A 99 3.90 -1.99 -11.33
C SER A 99 4.07 -0.50 -11.61
N ASN A 100 4.71 -0.19 -12.74
CA ASN A 100 4.68 1.16 -13.28
C ASN A 100 3.34 1.38 -13.99
N ILE A 101 2.37 1.95 -13.28
CA ILE A 101 1.01 2.15 -13.80
C ILE A 101 0.97 3.08 -15.01
N ALA A 102 1.94 3.97 -15.17
CA ALA A 102 2.04 4.84 -16.33
C ALA A 102 2.37 4.09 -17.62
N ALA A 103 2.92 2.88 -17.52
CA ALA A 103 3.25 2.01 -18.64
C ALA A 103 2.14 0.99 -18.93
N ARG A 104 1.02 1.05 -18.23
CA ARG A 104 -0.11 0.11 -18.36
C ARG A 104 -1.28 0.78 -19.08
N GLU A 105 -2.48 0.18 -19.00
CA GLU A 105 -3.68 0.70 -19.68
C GLU A 105 -4.00 2.13 -19.24
N GLU A 106 -4.56 2.91 -20.13
CA GLU A 106 -4.82 4.34 -19.90
C GLU A 106 -5.67 4.59 -18.65
N PHE A 107 -6.64 3.71 -18.34
CA PHE A 107 -7.48 3.90 -17.15
C PHE A 107 -6.69 3.81 -15.84
N ARG A 108 -5.48 3.24 -15.86
CA ARG A 108 -4.60 3.16 -14.67
C ARG A 108 -3.76 4.42 -14.46
N HIS A 109 -3.78 5.35 -15.41
CA HIS A 109 -2.98 6.58 -15.32
C HIS A 109 -3.57 7.59 -14.34
N THR A 110 -4.85 7.46 -13.98
CA THR A 110 -5.50 8.34 -13.01
C THR A 110 -5.68 7.60 -11.69
N SER A 111 -5.12 8.16 -10.61
CA SER A 111 -5.32 7.67 -9.26
C SER A 111 -6.33 8.56 -8.55
N LEU A 112 -7.43 7.97 -8.06
CA LEU A 112 -8.39 8.70 -7.22
C LEU A 112 -7.88 8.94 -5.82
N ILE A 113 -6.88 8.18 -5.36
CA ILE A 113 -6.37 8.25 -3.99
C ILE A 113 -5.08 9.07 -3.89
N GLY A 114 -4.33 9.22 -4.98
CA GLY A 114 -3.04 9.91 -4.96
C GLY A 114 -3.12 11.36 -4.48
N GLY A 115 -4.19 12.06 -4.84
CA GLY A 115 -4.37 13.45 -4.46
C GLY A 115 -4.66 13.68 -2.97
N VAL A 116 -5.04 12.62 -2.23
CA VAL A 116 -5.32 12.69 -0.79
C VAL A 116 -4.30 11.93 0.05
N ALA A 117 -3.41 11.15 -0.58
CA ALA A 117 -2.24 10.56 0.06
C ALA A 117 -1.15 11.62 0.24
N ILE A 118 -0.22 11.39 1.17
CA ILE A 118 0.91 12.31 1.36
C ILE A 118 1.97 12.16 0.27
N GLY A 119 1.98 11.05 -0.45
CA GLY A 119 2.88 10.80 -1.57
C GLY A 119 2.57 9.44 -2.18
N SER A 120 3.24 9.14 -3.31
CA SER A 120 3.04 7.91 -4.05
C SER A 120 4.38 7.32 -4.45
N ILE A 121 4.52 6.00 -4.33
CA ILE A 121 5.70 5.25 -4.76
C ILE A 121 5.21 4.20 -5.74
N ILE A 122 5.71 4.27 -6.98
CA ILE A 122 5.15 3.54 -8.11
C ILE A 122 6.27 2.87 -8.90
N GLY A 123 6.14 1.57 -9.18
CA GLY A 123 6.90 0.94 -10.25
C GLY A 123 8.19 0.23 -9.86
N PHE A 124 8.53 0.15 -8.59
CA PHE A 124 9.77 -0.50 -8.14
C PHE A 124 9.55 -1.93 -7.65
N GLY A 125 8.48 -2.59 -8.10
CA GLY A 125 8.15 -3.92 -7.63
C GLY A 125 7.81 -3.93 -6.15
N LEU A 126 8.11 -5.02 -5.46
CA LEU A 126 7.91 -5.11 -4.02
C LEU A 126 8.80 -4.14 -3.24
N ASP A 127 9.90 -3.69 -3.83
CA ASP A 127 10.78 -2.70 -3.19
C ASP A 127 10.06 -1.35 -2.97
N SER A 128 8.97 -1.10 -3.67
CA SER A 128 8.12 0.07 -3.43
C SER A 128 7.64 0.14 -1.97
N TYR A 129 7.35 -1.01 -1.37
CA TYR A 129 6.96 -1.09 0.05
C TYR A 129 8.13 -0.74 0.97
N ARG A 130 9.33 -1.27 0.67
CA ARG A 130 10.53 -0.93 1.44
C ARG A 130 10.82 0.56 1.40
N LEU A 131 10.68 1.18 0.23
CA LEU A 131 10.86 2.62 0.08
C LEU A 131 9.84 3.40 0.93
N GLY A 132 8.60 2.91 1.02
CA GLY A 132 7.59 3.49 1.90
C GLY A 132 7.94 3.37 3.38
N VAL A 133 8.44 2.21 3.81
CA VAL A 133 8.92 2.02 5.18
C VAL A 133 10.08 2.97 5.46
N GLU A 134 11.02 3.08 4.52
CA GLU A 134 12.17 3.98 4.66
C GLU A 134 11.75 5.44 4.80
N TYR A 135 10.74 5.87 4.04
CA TYR A 135 10.20 7.22 4.17
C TYR A 135 9.73 7.51 5.61
N PHE A 136 8.93 6.60 6.19
CA PHE A 136 8.44 6.77 7.54
C PHE A 136 9.55 6.64 8.59
N HIS A 137 10.46 5.70 8.38
CA HIS A 137 11.61 5.50 9.27
C HIS A 137 12.45 6.77 9.35
N HIS A 138 12.73 7.40 8.21
CA HIS A 138 13.46 8.66 8.16
C HIS A 138 12.67 9.81 8.80
N ARG A 139 11.37 9.88 8.56
CA ARG A 139 10.49 10.94 9.07
C ARG A 139 10.47 10.99 10.59
N TYR A 140 10.56 9.84 11.25
CA TYR A 140 10.43 9.72 12.71
C TYR A 140 11.76 9.46 13.43
N GLN A 141 12.86 9.67 12.78
CA GLN A 141 14.19 9.59 13.40
C GLN A 141 14.46 10.78 14.32
#